data_676f9dded421dcdaa760fc9fb2ee1d8d
#
_entry.id   676f9dded421dcdaa760fc9fb2ee1d8d
#
_cell.length_a   1.000
_cell.length_b   1.000
_cell.length_c   1.000
_cell.angle_alpha   90.00
_cell.angle_beta   90.00
_cell.angle_gamma   90.00
#
_symmetry.space_group_name_H-M   'P 1'
#
loop_
_entity.id
_entity.type
_entity.pdbx_description
1 polymer ?
#
loop_
_entity_poly.entity_id
_entity_poly.type
_entity_poly.pdbx_seq_one_letter_code
_entity_poly.pdbx_strand_id
1 'polypeptide(L)'
;IGFCLVGSEMCIRDRAYTKDFLAKYEIPTADYGNFTQIEPALEYLAACNLPVVVKASGLAAGKGVLICQTKEEAEEAVKDMLSGGSFGDSGREVVIEEFLDGEETSLHLICSGESYVAMPMSQDHKKVGEGDTGLNTGGMGAYAPTKLVTEEMLADYEKSIVGPTLAGLRSEGVDFRGTLY
;
A
#
# COMPACT_ATOMS: atom_id res chain seq x y z
N ILE A 1 -1.11 0.14 3.41
CA ILE A 1 -2.23 1.07 3.18
C ILE A 1 -2.01 1.69 1.81
N GLY A 2 -2.89 1.41 0.85
CA GLY A 2 -2.85 2.00 -0.47
C GLY A 2 -3.92 3.06 -0.57
N PHE A 3 -3.55 4.31 -0.83
CA PHE A 3 -4.52 5.36 -1.16
C PHE A 3 -4.85 5.31 -2.64
N CYS A 4 -6.13 5.28 -2.98
CA CYS A 4 -6.59 5.58 -4.33
C CYS A 4 -7.45 6.84 -4.29
N LEU A 5 -6.95 7.90 -4.89
CA LEU A 5 -7.67 9.15 -5.06
C LEU A 5 -8.47 9.06 -6.36
N VAL A 6 -9.80 8.90 -6.26
CA VAL A 6 -10.69 8.94 -7.42
C VAL A 6 -11.18 10.37 -7.61
N GLY A 7 -10.50 11.13 -8.44
CA GLY A 7 -10.95 12.37 -9.01
C GLY A 7 -10.48 12.41 -10.45
N SER A 8 -11.32 12.87 -11.38
CA SER A 8 -11.06 12.88 -12.83
C SER A 8 -9.57 13.08 -13.17
N GLU A 9 -8.95 12.06 -13.74
CA GLU A 9 -7.61 11.97 -14.32
C GLU A 9 -6.46 11.45 -13.45
N MET A 10 -6.60 11.16 -12.15
CA MET A 10 -5.45 10.66 -11.40
C MET A 10 -5.81 9.56 -10.41
N CYS A 11 -5.90 8.32 -10.91
CA CYS A 11 -5.50 7.17 -10.09
C CYS A 11 -3.97 7.21 -10.00
N ILE A 12 -3.40 8.17 -9.28
CA ILE A 12 -1.99 8.17 -8.98
C ILE A 12 -1.81 7.21 -7.82
N ARG A 13 -1.46 5.99 -8.17
CA ARG A 13 -0.95 5.02 -7.24
C ARG A 13 0.56 5.25 -7.13
N ASP A 14 0.94 6.37 -6.55
CA ASP A 14 2.32 6.67 -6.19
C ASP A 14 2.58 6.11 -4.79
N ARG A 15 3.17 4.91 -4.75
CA ARG A 15 3.45 4.23 -3.49
C ARG A 15 4.53 4.92 -2.69
N ALA A 16 5.55 5.44 -3.35
CA ALA A 16 6.65 6.15 -2.69
C ALA A 16 6.13 7.40 -2.00
N TYR A 17 5.38 8.26 -2.71
CA TYR A 17 4.73 9.43 -2.13
C TYR A 17 3.83 9.06 -0.94
N THR A 18 3.02 8.00 -1.09
CA THR A 18 2.14 7.56 0.00
C THR A 18 2.93 7.17 1.25
N LYS A 19 4.02 6.43 1.10
CA LYS A 19 4.86 6.02 2.24
C LYS A 19 5.51 7.23 2.92
N ASP A 20 6.05 8.16 2.15
CA ASP A 20 6.65 9.40 2.67
C ASP A 20 5.61 10.26 3.38
N PHE A 21 4.39 10.35 2.85
CA PHE A 21 3.26 11.02 3.51
C PHE A 21 2.91 10.36 4.85
N LEU A 22 2.79 9.03 4.88
CA LEU A 22 2.49 8.29 6.11
C LEU A 22 3.57 8.49 7.17
N ALA A 23 4.84 8.43 6.79
CA ALA A 23 5.97 8.68 7.68
C ALA A 23 5.98 10.14 8.20
N LYS A 24 5.75 11.11 7.32
CA LYS A 24 5.72 12.54 7.67
C LYS A 24 4.66 12.87 8.73
N TYR A 25 3.51 12.22 8.67
CA TYR A 25 2.39 12.45 9.57
C TYR A 25 2.27 11.39 10.67
N GLU A 26 3.31 10.58 10.87
CA GLU A 26 3.39 9.54 11.91
C GLU A 26 2.23 8.54 11.86
N ILE A 27 1.73 8.26 10.64
CA ILE A 27 0.64 7.30 10.43
C ILE A 27 1.23 5.90 10.36
N PRO A 28 0.69 4.92 11.11
CA PRO A 28 1.21 3.56 11.15
C PRO A 28 1.30 2.92 9.76
N THR A 29 2.46 2.41 9.42
CA THR A 29 2.72 1.70 8.16
C THR A 29 3.89 0.74 8.35
N ALA A 30 4.05 -0.25 7.46
CA ALA A 30 5.23 -1.11 7.42
C ALA A 30 6.51 -0.29 7.22
N ASP A 31 7.61 -0.71 7.84
CA ASP A 31 8.93 -0.13 7.60
C ASP A 31 9.26 -0.20 6.10
N TYR A 32 9.86 0.85 5.56
CA TYR A 32 10.07 0.96 4.13
C TYR A 32 11.31 1.77 3.75
N GLY A 33 11.72 1.61 2.49
CA GLY A 33 12.68 2.49 1.80
C GLY A 33 12.27 2.70 0.35
N ASN A 34 12.43 3.94 -0.15
CA ASN A 34 12.16 4.34 -1.54
C ASN A 34 13.49 4.46 -2.29
N PHE A 35 13.58 3.84 -3.48
CA PHE A 35 14.81 3.79 -4.25
C PHE A 35 14.58 4.00 -5.74
N THR A 36 15.43 4.83 -6.34
CA THR A 36 15.53 5.06 -7.80
C THR A 36 16.82 4.50 -8.39
N GLN A 37 17.70 3.94 -7.55
CA GLN A 37 19.00 3.39 -7.95
C GLN A 37 19.19 2.00 -7.32
N ILE A 38 19.84 1.12 -8.06
CA ILE A 38 20.02 -0.29 -7.70
C ILE A 38 20.91 -0.44 -6.45
N GLU A 39 22.06 0.21 -6.43
CA GLU A 39 23.04 0.03 -5.38
C GLU A 39 22.49 0.38 -3.98
N PRO A 40 21.87 1.56 -3.74
CA PRO A 40 21.27 1.87 -2.44
C PRO A 40 20.12 0.93 -2.06
N ALA A 41 19.34 0.44 -3.05
CA ALA A 41 18.28 -0.52 -2.81
C ALA A 41 18.83 -1.87 -2.33
N LEU A 42 19.93 -2.34 -2.92
CA LEU A 42 20.59 -3.58 -2.51
C LEU A 42 21.24 -3.46 -1.12
N GLU A 43 21.83 -2.31 -0.80
CA GLU A 43 22.37 -2.03 0.54
C GLU A 43 21.26 -2.09 1.60
N TYR A 44 20.09 -1.48 1.33
CA TYR A 44 18.94 -1.54 2.22
C TYR A 44 18.42 -2.97 2.38
N LEU A 45 18.29 -3.73 1.27
CA LEU A 45 17.87 -5.13 1.28
C LEU A 45 18.77 -6.01 2.15
N ALA A 46 20.07 -5.75 2.17
CA ALA A 46 21.01 -6.53 2.98
C ALA A 46 20.66 -6.50 4.47
N ALA A 47 20.10 -5.39 4.96
CA ALA A 47 19.68 -5.19 6.35
C ALA A 47 18.24 -5.65 6.65
N CYS A 48 17.39 -5.85 5.64
CA CYS A 48 16.00 -6.26 5.83
C CYS A 48 15.86 -7.69 6.37
N ASN A 49 14.81 -7.92 7.14
CA ASN A 49 14.34 -9.26 7.49
C ASN A 49 13.59 -9.89 6.30
N LEU A 50 13.51 -11.21 6.28
CA LEU A 50 12.71 -11.96 5.30
C LEU A 50 11.45 -12.54 5.96
N PRO A 51 10.36 -12.67 5.21
CA PRO A 51 10.19 -12.22 3.83
C PRO A 51 10.18 -10.70 3.71
N VAL A 52 10.48 -10.16 2.53
CA VAL A 52 10.45 -8.74 2.22
C VAL A 52 9.57 -8.48 1.01
N VAL A 53 8.95 -7.30 0.93
CA VAL A 53 8.04 -6.95 -0.17
C VAL A 53 8.69 -5.89 -1.05
N VAL A 54 8.83 -6.19 -2.34
CA VAL A 54 9.35 -5.25 -3.35
C VAL A 54 8.20 -4.80 -4.25
N LYS A 55 8.00 -3.49 -4.35
CA LYS A 55 6.88 -2.89 -5.09
C LYS A 55 7.36 -1.85 -6.08
N ALA A 56 6.90 -1.92 -7.33
CA ALA A 56 7.02 -0.82 -8.26
C ALA A 56 6.14 0.35 -7.79
N SER A 57 6.67 1.58 -7.76
CA SER A 57 5.94 2.76 -7.27
C SER A 57 4.80 3.17 -8.19
N GLY A 58 5.00 3.06 -9.49
CA GLY A 58 4.00 3.43 -10.49
C GLY A 58 2.86 2.43 -10.67
N LEU A 59 1.96 2.75 -11.60
CA LEU A 59 0.78 1.93 -11.91
C LEU A 59 1.20 0.63 -12.62
N ALA A 60 1.14 -0.50 -11.93
CA ALA A 60 1.50 -1.82 -12.44
C ALA A 60 0.33 -2.81 -12.47
N ALA A 61 -0.91 -2.33 -12.50
CA ALA A 61 -2.15 -3.13 -12.60
C ALA A 61 -2.20 -4.33 -11.61
N GLY A 62 -1.73 -4.11 -10.37
CA GLY A 62 -1.69 -5.14 -9.33
C GLY A 62 -0.53 -6.13 -9.42
N LYS A 63 0.24 -6.13 -10.52
CA LYS A 63 1.34 -7.08 -10.74
C LYS A 63 2.70 -6.62 -10.21
N GLY A 64 2.85 -5.35 -9.87
CA GLY A 64 4.11 -4.75 -9.40
C GLY A 64 4.35 -4.94 -7.89
N VAL A 65 3.93 -6.05 -7.30
CA VAL A 65 4.14 -6.37 -5.88
C VAL A 65 4.68 -7.80 -5.80
N LEU A 66 5.88 -7.95 -5.31
CA LEU A 66 6.55 -9.25 -5.16
C LEU A 66 6.89 -9.47 -3.68
N ILE A 67 6.45 -10.59 -3.12
CA ILE A 67 6.82 -11.04 -1.78
C ILE A 67 7.99 -12.01 -1.96
N CYS A 68 9.17 -11.57 -1.55
CA CYS A 68 10.42 -12.30 -1.75
C CYS A 68 10.77 -13.08 -0.47
N GLN A 69 10.96 -14.38 -0.62
CA GLN A 69 11.29 -15.26 0.50
C GLN A 69 12.81 -15.32 0.74
N THR A 70 13.60 -14.97 -0.26
CA THR A 70 15.07 -14.97 -0.20
C THR A 70 15.64 -13.62 -0.61
N LYS A 71 16.90 -13.36 -0.23
CA LYS A 71 17.61 -12.13 -0.65
C LYS A 71 17.81 -12.09 -2.15
N GLU A 72 18.15 -13.23 -2.74
CA GLU A 72 18.37 -13.37 -4.17
C GLU A 72 17.14 -13.01 -4.99
N GLU A 73 15.95 -13.50 -4.57
CA GLU A 73 14.67 -13.12 -5.20
C GLU A 73 14.41 -11.61 -5.11
N ALA A 74 14.68 -11.00 -3.94
CA ALA A 74 14.48 -9.58 -3.74
C ALA A 74 15.45 -8.73 -4.57
N GLU A 75 16.73 -9.12 -4.65
CA GLU A 75 17.71 -8.46 -5.48
C GLU A 75 17.37 -8.53 -6.97
N GLU A 76 16.91 -9.70 -7.45
CA GLU A 76 16.48 -9.88 -8.83
C GLU A 76 15.25 -8.99 -9.14
N ALA A 77 14.29 -8.96 -8.24
CA ALA A 77 13.11 -8.10 -8.36
C ALA A 77 13.46 -6.62 -8.46
N VAL A 78 14.35 -6.13 -7.59
CA VAL A 78 14.82 -4.73 -7.62
C VAL A 78 15.55 -4.42 -8.92
N LYS A 79 16.46 -5.30 -9.37
CA LYS A 79 17.22 -5.12 -10.61
C LYS A 79 16.30 -5.10 -11.83
N ASP A 80 15.32 -6.00 -11.91
CA ASP A 80 14.34 -6.05 -13.02
C ASP A 80 13.49 -4.76 -13.05
N MET A 81 12.95 -4.35 -11.91
CA MET A 81 12.11 -3.15 -11.84
C MET A 81 12.89 -1.89 -12.23
N LEU A 82 14.01 -1.60 -11.55
CA LEU A 82 14.79 -0.38 -11.76
C LEU A 82 15.51 -0.31 -13.11
N SER A 83 15.80 -1.44 -13.75
CA SER A 83 16.37 -1.46 -15.10
C SER A 83 15.35 -1.21 -16.22
N GLY A 84 14.06 -1.03 -15.89
CA GLY A 84 12.99 -0.86 -16.88
C GLY A 84 12.57 -2.15 -17.57
N GLY A 85 12.82 -3.32 -16.94
CA GLY A 85 12.46 -4.63 -17.44
C GLY A 85 10.94 -4.84 -17.53
N SER A 86 10.38 -5.67 -16.66
CA SER A 86 8.97 -6.11 -16.73
C SER A 86 7.95 -4.99 -16.49
N PHE A 87 8.33 -3.86 -15.87
CA PHE A 87 7.41 -2.81 -15.41
C PHE A 87 7.59 -1.44 -16.11
N GLY A 88 8.54 -1.31 -17.02
CA GLY A 88 8.77 -0.07 -17.78
C GLY A 88 8.87 1.16 -16.88
N ASP A 89 8.15 2.24 -17.21
CA ASP A 89 8.17 3.50 -16.44
C ASP A 89 7.65 3.34 -15.00
N SER A 90 6.79 2.37 -14.71
CA SER A 90 6.27 2.11 -13.36
C SER A 90 7.35 1.58 -12.41
N GLY A 91 8.41 1.00 -12.94
CA GLY A 91 9.55 0.49 -12.18
C GLY A 91 10.68 1.50 -11.96
N ARG A 92 10.57 2.75 -12.44
CA ARG A 92 11.61 3.78 -12.22
C ARG A 92 11.89 4.09 -10.76
N GLU A 93 10.95 3.80 -9.91
CA GLU A 93 11.06 3.90 -8.47
C GLU A 93 10.48 2.64 -7.83
N VAL A 94 11.18 2.12 -6.82
CA VAL A 94 10.84 0.91 -6.10
C VAL A 94 10.67 1.23 -4.63
N VAL A 95 9.64 0.68 -4.03
CA VAL A 95 9.42 0.68 -2.57
C VAL A 95 9.74 -0.71 -2.04
N ILE A 96 10.66 -0.78 -1.09
CA ILE A 96 11.00 -2.00 -0.37
C ILE A 96 10.37 -1.90 1.00
N GLU A 97 9.54 -2.87 1.37
CA GLU A 97 8.75 -2.84 2.60
C GLU A 97 8.93 -4.10 3.44
N GLU A 98 8.80 -3.94 4.74
CA GLU A 98 8.58 -5.04 5.65
C GLU A 98 7.35 -5.85 5.24
N PHE A 99 7.43 -7.18 5.34
CA PHE A 99 6.26 -8.03 5.18
C PHE A 99 5.45 -8.04 6.48
N LEU A 100 4.21 -7.57 6.41
CA LEU A 100 3.26 -7.66 7.51
C LEU A 100 2.45 -8.94 7.37
N ASP A 101 2.52 -9.78 8.39
CA ASP A 101 1.70 -10.99 8.49
C ASP A 101 0.36 -10.65 9.14
N GLY A 102 -0.74 -11.18 8.60
CA GLY A 102 -2.08 -10.95 9.11
C GLY A 102 -3.17 -11.00 8.05
N GLU A 103 -4.41 -10.82 8.49
CA GLU A 103 -5.57 -10.77 7.62
C GLU A 103 -5.81 -9.35 7.12
N GLU A 104 -5.97 -9.19 5.82
CA GLU A 104 -6.27 -7.89 5.20
C GLU A 104 -7.73 -7.50 5.41
N THR A 105 -7.96 -6.23 5.72
CA THR A 105 -9.29 -5.61 5.68
C THR A 105 -9.19 -4.24 5.03
N SER A 106 -10.28 -3.77 4.46
CA SER A 106 -10.36 -2.47 3.80
C SER A 106 -11.35 -1.56 4.49
N LEU A 107 -10.88 -0.36 4.86
CA LEU A 107 -11.71 0.74 5.30
C LEU A 107 -11.86 1.75 4.15
N HIS A 108 -13.10 1.99 3.74
CA HIS A 108 -13.44 2.98 2.72
C HIS A 108 -14.14 4.17 3.37
N LEU A 109 -13.70 5.37 3.04
CA LEU A 109 -14.25 6.62 3.52
C LEU A 109 -14.80 7.43 2.35
N ILE A 110 -16.00 7.96 2.49
CA ILE A 110 -16.52 9.00 1.59
C ILE A 110 -16.22 10.35 2.23
N CYS A 111 -15.31 11.10 1.64
CA CYS A 111 -14.77 12.33 2.20
C CYS A 111 -15.28 13.56 1.45
N SER A 112 -15.49 14.66 2.18
CA SER A 112 -15.77 16.00 1.64
C SER A 112 -15.13 17.04 2.55
N GLY A 113 -13.90 17.44 2.22
CA GLY A 113 -13.11 18.34 3.04
C GLY A 113 -12.83 17.73 4.43
N GLU A 114 -13.36 18.34 5.48
CA GLU A 114 -13.18 17.89 6.86
C GLU A 114 -14.15 16.78 7.30
N SER A 115 -15.21 16.58 6.55
CA SER A 115 -16.25 15.60 6.88
C SER A 115 -16.00 14.29 6.14
N TYR A 116 -16.27 13.18 6.80
CA TYR A 116 -16.26 11.87 6.16
C TYR A 116 -17.36 10.96 6.73
N VAL A 117 -17.68 9.94 5.96
CA VAL A 117 -18.51 8.81 6.39
C VAL A 117 -17.71 7.53 6.14
N ALA A 118 -17.52 6.74 7.19
CA ALA A 118 -16.92 5.43 7.08
C ALA A 118 -17.95 4.43 6.53
N MET A 119 -17.56 3.69 5.50
CA MET A 119 -18.35 2.56 5.01
C MET A 119 -18.10 1.32 5.88
N PRO A 120 -18.98 0.31 5.84
CA PRO A 120 -18.74 -0.94 6.52
C PRO A 120 -17.39 -1.53 6.11
N MET A 121 -16.62 -2.00 7.09
CA MET A 121 -15.36 -2.68 6.85
C MET A 121 -15.55 -3.86 5.92
N SER A 122 -14.69 -3.99 4.93
CA SER A 122 -14.77 -5.05 3.93
C SER A 122 -13.50 -5.91 3.91
N GLN A 123 -13.63 -7.10 3.38
CA GLN A 123 -12.52 -8.01 3.14
C GLN A 123 -12.55 -8.49 1.69
N ASP A 124 -11.40 -8.42 1.03
CA ASP A 124 -11.17 -8.88 -0.32
C ASP A 124 -10.30 -10.15 -0.28
N HIS A 125 -10.72 -11.18 -1.01
CA HIS A 125 -9.98 -12.44 -1.13
C HIS A 125 -9.12 -12.38 -2.40
N LYS A 126 -7.83 -12.12 -2.23
CA LYS A 126 -6.89 -11.89 -3.34
C LYS A 126 -6.16 -13.15 -3.81
N LYS A 127 -6.03 -14.15 -2.96
CA LYS A 127 -5.30 -15.38 -3.30
C LYS A 127 -6.12 -16.28 -4.23
N VAL A 128 -5.45 -16.93 -5.18
CA VAL A 128 -6.11 -17.78 -6.19
C VAL A 128 -6.52 -19.14 -5.64
N GLY A 129 -5.89 -19.62 -4.59
CA GLY A 129 -6.11 -20.95 -4.01
C GLY A 129 -6.95 -20.93 -2.73
N GLU A 130 -7.53 -22.09 -2.39
CA GLU A 130 -8.24 -22.29 -1.13
C GLU A 130 -7.31 -22.08 0.06
N GLY A 131 -7.88 -21.59 1.19
CA GLY A 131 -7.11 -21.35 2.41
C GLY A 131 -6.11 -20.20 2.29
N ASP A 132 -6.42 -19.20 1.45
CA ASP A 132 -5.59 -18.00 1.23
C ASP A 132 -4.17 -18.34 0.74
N THR A 133 -4.07 -19.24 -0.25
CA THR A 133 -2.80 -19.72 -0.81
C THR A 133 -2.61 -19.33 -2.27
N GLY A 134 -1.35 -19.40 -2.74
CA GLY A 134 -0.99 -19.13 -4.13
C GLY A 134 -0.76 -17.65 -4.42
N LEU A 135 -0.82 -17.29 -5.71
CA LEU A 135 -0.54 -15.94 -6.19
C LEU A 135 -1.70 -14.97 -5.90
N ASN A 136 -1.36 -13.70 -5.72
CA ASN A 136 -2.34 -12.63 -5.67
C ASN A 136 -3.03 -12.44 -7.03
N THR A 137 -4.33 -12.16 -6.97
CA THR A 137 -5.17 -11.79 -8.12
C THR A 137 -5.68 -10.36 -7.97
N GLY A 138 -6.49 -9.90 -8.89
CA GLY A 138 -7.23 -8.64 -8.77
C GLY A 138 -8.42 -8.70 -7.80
N GLY A 139 -8.65 -9.85 -7.17
CA GLY A 139 -9.75 -10.16 -6.27
C GLY A 139 -10.58 -11.32 -6.77
N MET A 140 -10.78 -12.35 -5.93
CA MET A 140 -11.61 -13.53 -6.20
C MET A 140 -13.03 -13.33 -5.69
N GLY A 141 -13.24 -12.35 -4.82
CA GLY A 141 -14.49 -11.98 -4.22
C GLY A 141 -14.27 -11.08 -3.02
N ALA A 142 -15.30 -10.32 -2.64
CA ALA A 142 -15.26 -9.46 -1.47
C ALA A 142 -16.57 -9.52 -0.73
N TYR A 143 -16.54 -9.24 0.57
CA TYR A 143 -17.75 -9.11 1.38
C TYR A 143 -17.65 -7.97 2.40
N ALA A 144 -18.79 -7.46 2.80
CA ALA A 144 -18.93 -6.47 3.86
C ALA A 144 -20.29 -6.68 4.57
N PRO A 145 -20.38 -6.43 5.89
CA PRO A 145 -19.27 -6.13 6.79
C PRO A 145 -18.41 -7.35 7.10
N THR A 146 -17.11 -7.15 7.30
CA THR A 146 -16.24 -8.20 7.85
C THR A 146 -16.41 -8.30 9.36
N LYS A 147 -16.19 -9.50 9.90
CA LYS A 147 -16.19 -9.76 11.35
C LYS A 147 -14.82 -9.61 12.01
N LEU A 148 -13.79 -9.37 11.20
CA LEU A 148 -12.40 -9.27 11.68
C LEU A 148 -12.15 -8.00 12.49
N VAL A 149 -12.90 -6.94 12.21
CA VAL A 149 -12.72 -5.63 12.84
C VAL A 149 -13.82 -5.37 13.85
N THR A 150 -13.42 -5.16 15.11
CA THR A 150 -14.31 -4.78 16.20
C THR A 150 -14.56 -3.26 16.20
N GLU A 151 -15.59 -2.81 16.92
CA GLU A 151 -15.85 -1.37 17.10
C GLU A 151 -14.67 -0.64 17.76
N GLU A 152 -13.98 -1.30 18.69
CA GLU A 152 -12.80 -0.75 19.35
C GLU A 152 -11.63 -0.56 18.36
N MET A 153 -11.38 -1.56 17.50
CA MET A 153 -10.36 -1.47 16.45
C MET A 153 -10.70 -0.36 15.44
N LEU A 154 -11.98 -0.23 15.07
CA LEU A 154 -12.40 0.83 14.17
C LEU A 154 -12.16 2.23 14.78
N ALA A 155 -12.49 2.41 16.06
CA ALA A 155 -12.23 3.66 16.76
C ALA A 155 -10.73 3.99 16.85
N ASP A 156 -9.87 2.97 17.01
CA ASP A 156 -8.42 3.15 16.97
C ASP A 156 -7.94 3.53 15.56
N TYR A 157 -8.44 2.91 14.51
CA TYR A 157 -8.12 3.27 13.11
C TYR A 157 -8.56 4.69 12.78
N GLU A 158 -9.74 5.13 13.23
CA GLU A 158 -10.18 6.51 13.05
C GLU A 158 -9.23 7.51 13.71
N LYS A 159 -8.73 7.19 14.89
CA LYS A 159 -7.82 8.05 15.65
C LYS A 159 -6.38 8.02 15.11
N SER A 160 -5.86 6.83 14.80
CA SER A 160 -4.43 6.65 14.47
C SER A 160 -4.16 6.77 12.97
N ILE A 161 -5.15 6.59 12.11
CA ILE A 161 -4.99 6.58 10.66
C ILE A 161 -5.84 7.66 10.00
N VAL A 162 -7.16 7.62 10.16
CA VAL A 162 -8.08 8.51 9.42
C VAL A 162 -7.87 9.97 9.78
N GLY A 163 -7.87 10.29 11.06
CA GLY A 163 -7.68 11.65 11.55
C GLY A 163 -6.37 12.27 11.07
N PRO A 164 -5.21 11.64 11.32
CA PRO A 164 -3.92 12.13 10.84
C PRO A 164 -3.84 12.24 9.31
N THR A 165 -4.43 11.30 8.56
CA THR A 165 -4.47 11.35 7.09
C THR A 165 -5.20 12.60 6.59
N LEU A 166 -6.43 12.83 7.06
CA LEU A 166 -7.20 14.00 6.62
C LEU A 166 -6.57 15.32 7.09
N ALA A 167 -5.98 15.35 8.28
CA ALA A 167 -5.25 16.51 8.77
C ALA A 167 -3.99 16.77 7.94
N GLY A 168 -3.25 15.72 7.60
CA GLY A 168 -2.06 15.81 6.74
C GLY A 168 -2.38 16.34 5.35
N LEU A 169 -3.41 15.82 4.68
CA LEU A 169 -3.86 16.29 3.38
C LEU A 169 -4.20 17.79 3.42
N ARG A 170 -4.91 18.24 4.43
CA ARG A 170 -5.24 19.67 4.59
C ARG A 170 -4.00 20.53 4.80
N SER A 171 -3.05 20.06 5.60
CA SER A 171 -1.80 20.82 5.84
C SER A 171 -0.96 20.97 4.57
N GLU A 172 -1.13 20.08 3.60
CA GLU A 172 -0.55 20.18 2.26
C GLU A 172 -1.42 20.99 1.27
N GLY A 173 -2.52 21.58 1.74
CA GLY A 173 -3.42 22.38 0.91
C GLY A 173 -4.38 21.57 0.04
N VAL A 174 -4.53 20.26 0.31
CA VAL A 174 -5.43 19.37 -0.43
C VAL A 174 -6.81 19.36 0.21
N ASP A 175 -7.83 19.95 -0.47
CA ASP A 175 -9.24 19.81 -0.12
C ASP A 175 -9.78 18.50 -0.74
N PHE A 176 -9.54 17.39 -0.03
CA PHE A 176 -9.87 16.07 -0.56
C PHE A 176 -11.38 15.82 -0.60
N ARG A 177 -11.90 15.47 -1.77
CA ARG A 177 -13.32 15.12 -2.00
C ARG A 177 -13.40 13.85 -2.84
N GLY A 178 -13.92 12.78 -2.27
CA GLY A 178 -13.99 11.48 -2.95
C GLY A 178 -13.91 10.31 -2.00
N THR A 179 -13.57 9.15 -2.55
CA THR A 179 -13.37 7.94 -1.77
C THR A 179 -11.89 7.79 -1.40
N LEU A 180 -11.63 7.66 -0.12
CA LEU A 180 -10.31 7.37 0.44
C LEU A 180 -10.34 5.94 1.00
N TYR A 181 -9.33 5.12 0.65
CA TYR A 181 -9.20 3.74 1.17
C TYR A 181 -7.75 3.25 1.18
#